data_9f2d97d6f76f435f76b7e973fbde1113
#
_entry.id   9f2d97d6f76f435f76b7e973fbde1113
#
_cell.length_a   1.000
_cell.length_b   1.000
_cell.length_c   1.000
_cell.angle_alpha   90.00
_cell.angle_beta   90.00
_cell.angle_gamma   90.00
#
_symmetry.space_group_name_H-M   'P 1'
#
loop_
_entity.id
_entity.type
_entity.pdbx_description
1 polymer ?
#
loop_
_entity_poly.entity_id
_entity_poly.type
_entity_poly.pdbx_seq_one_letter_code
_entity_poly.pdbx_strand_id
1 'polypeptide(L)'
;MLLDRTEPEGIDPFLKVEPDLASAEVAIVNLEMAITERGEPYDKEFVFRAPGSAALTLAGAGIDVVSLANNHILDYGSIGLADTISVLDEVGILRPGAGSNNAEAYAPRVMTLDNGVRVAFVSATAVVPGGFASTAERPGVADAKWAIPRVLAAVRAAAAGNDVVVVSVHWGIERETCPNEDQRKLAAELIEAGASLILGHHPHVLQPIETFDRSVIAYSLGNFAWHPRYGITGDTGVLEIMFDGPYIEGYRFHPHVLDYQGGATPISSGERYDRIVDVIEGRCEQHDPEPPTTTEALGDGAIDSTPSTTAG
;
A
#
# COMPACT_ATOMS: atom_id res chain seq x y z
N MET A 1 0.32 -8.40 6.99
CA MET A 1 1.18 -9.24 7.80
C MET A 1 0.88 -9.23 9.30
N LEU A 2 0.45 -8.11 9.93
CA LEU A 2 -0.18 -8.15 11.25
C LEU A 2 -1.50 -8.92 11.24
N LEU A 3 -2.20 -8.89 10.12
CA LEU A 3 -3.46 -9.60 9.93
C LEU A 3 -3.28 -11.13 9.78
N ASP A 4 -2.04 -11.61 9.60
CA ASP A 4 -1.70 -13.05 9.53
C ASP A 4 -1.42 -13.67 10.91
N ARG A 5 -1.43 -12.89 12.00
CA ARG A 5 -1.26 -13.45 13.33
C ARG A 5 -2.54 -14.13 13.80
N THR A 6 -2.52 -15.44 13.82
CA THR A 6 -3.48 -16.31 14.51
C THR A 6 -3.31 -16.25 16.04
N GLU A 7 -3.06 -15.10 16.61
CA GLU A 7 -3.05 -14.92 18.06
C GLU A 7 -4.49 -14.75 18.56
N PRO A 8 -4.86 -15.37 19.66
CA PRO A 8 -6.26 -15.47 20.12
C PRO A 8 -6.89 -14.15 20.57
N GLU A 9 -6.14 -13.06 20.63
CA GLU A 9 -6.65 -11.71 20.92
C GLU A 9 -5.95 -10.76 19.97
N GLY A 10 -6.51 -10.62 18.74
CA GLY A 10 -5.93 -9.85 17.67
C GLY A 10 -5.66 -8.42 18.08
N ILE A 11 -4.42 -7.98 17.94
CA ILE A 11 -4.04 -6.57 18.04
C ILE A 11 -4.58 -5.90 16.79
N ASP A 12 -5.50 -4.94 16.96
CA ASP A 12 -5.94 -4.09 15.87
C ASP A 12 -4.82 -3.11 15.50
N PRO A 13 -4.21 -3.23 14.31
CA PRO A 13 -3.11 -2.37 13.90
C PRO A 13 -3.53 -0.93 13.66
N PHE A 14 -4.83 -0.67 13.56
CA PHE A 14 -5.40 0.65 13.27
C PHE A 14 -5.89 1.39 14.52
N LEU A 15 -5.93 0.75 15.69
CA LEU A 15 -6.53 1.30 16.91
C LEU A 15 -6.06 2.73 17.25
N LYS A 16 -4.81 3.07 16.96
CA LYS A 16 -4.24 4.39 17.30
C LYS A 16 -4.44 5.45 16.21
N VAL A 17 -4.83 5.03 15.02
CA VAL A 17 -5.06 5.89 13.84
C VAL A 17 -6.52 5.89 13.38
N GLU A 18 -7.35 5.01 13.96
CA GLU A 18 -8.78 4.93 13.65
C GLU A 18 -9.49 6.29 13.73
N PRO A 19 -9.24 7.17 14.73
CA PRO A 19 -9.88 8.48 14.79
C PRO A 19 -9.53 9.37 13.58
N ASP A 20 -8.29 9.30 13.07
CA ASP A 20 -7.86 10.10 11.92
C ASP A 20 -8.46 9.53 10.62
N LEU A 21 -8.47 8.21 10.46
CA LEU A 21 -9.04 7.53 9.29
C LEU A 21 -10.57 7.69 9.25
N ALA A 22 -11.26 7.46 10.37
CA ALA A 22 -12.71 7.56 10.46
C ALA A 22 -13.24 9.01 10.33
N SER A 23 -12.40 10.03 10.54
CA SER A 23 -12.78 11.42 10.36
C SER A 23 -12.69 11.91 8.91
N ALA A 24 -11.99 11.17 8.04
CA ALA A 24 -11.90 11.48 6.62
C ALA A 24 -13.19 11.10 5.89
N GLU A 25 -13.55 11.85 4.83
CA GLU A 25 -14.65 11.46 3.95
C GLU A 25 -14.28 10.20 3.10
N VAL A 26 -12.99 9.95 2.89
CA VAL A 26 -12.46 8.77 2.19
C VAL A 26 -11.10 8.41 2.76
N ALA A 27 -10.94 7.19 3.23
CA ALA A 27 -9.65 6.62 3.63
C ALA A 27 -9.19 5.55 2.64
N ILE A 28 -7.96 5.68 2.16
CA ILE A 28 -7.34 4.76 1.18
C ILE A 28 -6.02 4.19 1.68
N VAL A 29 -5.80 2.89 1.45
CA VAL A 29 -4.53 2.21 1.75
C VAL A 29 -4.13 1.25 0.62
N ASN A 30 -2.87 0.82 0.60
CA ASN A 30 -2.41 -0.31 -0.21
C ASN A 30 -2.53 -1.61 0.60
N LEU A 31 -3.29 -2.58 0.07
CA LEU A 31 -3.42 -3.92 0.65
C LEU A 31 -2.41 -4.86 -0.01
N GLU A 32 -1.23 -4.99 0.60
CA GLU A 32 -0.09 -5.72 0.03
C GLU A 32 -0.06 -7.19 0.49
N MET A 33 -1.20 -7.85 0.38
CA MET A 33 -1.37 -9.27 0.68
C MET A 33 -2.68 -9.81 0.10
N ALA A 34 -2.79 -11.13 -0.03
CA ALA A 34 -4.06 -11.78 -0.29
C ALA A 34 -4.85 -11.99 1.01
N ILE A 35 -6.16 -11.75 0.98
CA ILE A 35 -7.09 -12.17 2.07
C ILE A 35 -7.69 -13.50 1.65
N THR A 36 -7.11 -14.60 2.13
CA THR A 36 -7.52 -15.95 1.75
C THR A 36 -6.99 -17.01 2.71
N GLU A 37 -7.71 -18.12 2.85
CA GLU A 37 -7.23 -19.33 3.50
C GLU A 37 -6.97 -20.45 2.48
N ARG A 38 -7.11 -20.15 1.18
CA ARG A 38 -6.99 -21.10 0.06
C ARG A 38 -5.81 -20.77 -0.83
N GLY A 39 -5.49 -21.66 -1.74
CA GLY A 39 -4.42 -21.50 -2.71
C GLY A 39 -3.07 -22.00 -2.19
N GLU A 40 -2.16 -22.23 -3.14
CA GLU A 40 -0.78 -22.60 -2.85
C GLU A 40 0.11 -21.36 -2.92
N PRO A 41 1.11 -21.24 -2.04
CA PRO A 41 2.01 -20.10 -2.06
C PRO A 41 2.77 -20.04 -3.39
N TYR A 42 2.90 -18.84 -3.92
CA TYR A 42 3.72 -18.61 -5.11
C TYR A 42 5.20 -18.86 -4.79
N ASP A 43 5.96 -19.36 -5.75
CA ASP A 43 7.39 -19.66 -5.59
C ASP A 43 8.22 -18.36 -5.62
N LYS A 44 8.28 -17.67 -4.47
CA LYS A 44 9.11 -16.49 -4.21
C LYS A 44 9.46 -16.41 -2.71
N GLU A 45 10.48 -15.63 -2.39
CA GLU A 45 11.04 -15.54 -1.04
C GLU A 45 10.02 -15.09 0.02
N PHE A 46 9.19 -14.09 -0.29
CA PHE A 46 8.18 -13.57 0.62
C PHE A 46 6.79 -13.73 0.02
N VAL A 47 5.90 -14.36 0.76
CA VAL A 47 4.48 -14.53 0.41
C VAL A 47 3.62 -14.13 1.61
N PHE A 48 2.54 -13.37 1.34
CA PHE A 48 1.71 -12.79 2.38
C PHE A 48 0.24 -13.12 2.19
N ARG A 49 -0.42 -13.46 3.29
CA ARG A 49 -1.87 -13.61 3.35
C ARG A 49 -2.43 -13.21 4.70
N ALA A 50 -3.71 -12.92 4.72
CA ALA A 50 -4.49 -12.67 5.91
C ALA A 50 -5.77 -13.50 5.90
N PRO A 51 -6.37 -13.82 7.07
CA PRO A 51 -7.67 -14.47 7.15
C PRO A 51 -8.79 -13.54 6.67
N GLY A 52 -9.96 -14.10 6.33
CA GLY A 52 -11.13 -13.35 5.87
C GLY A 52 -11.58 -12.23 6.81
N SER A 53 -11.35 -12.38 8.13
CA SER A 53 -11.64 -11.35 9.14
C SER A 53 -10.86 -10.04 8.92
N ALA A 54 -9.75 -10.05 8.16
CA ALA A 54 -8.99 -8.84 7.85
C ALA A 54 -9.83 -7.80 7.11
N ALA A 55 -10.76 -8.21 6.25
CA ALA A 55 -11.68 -7.29 5.58
C ALA A 55 -12.58 -6.52 6.57
N LEU A 56 -13.05 -7.22 7.63
CA LEU A 56 -13.84 -6.59 8.70
C LEU A 56 -12.99 -5.61 9.53
N THR A 57 -11.71 -5.94 9.78
CA THR A 57 -10.76 -5.03 10.47
C THR A 57 -10.53 -3.77 9.65
N LEU A 58 -10.32 -3.88 8.32
CA LEU A 58 -10.19 -2.73 7.43
C LEU A 58 -11.45 -1.86 7.44
N ALA A 59 -12.63 -2.46 7.28
CA ALA A 59 -13.89 -1.73 7.32
C ALA A 59 -14.16 -1.07 8.68
N GLY A 60 -13.84 -1.77 9.78
CA GLY A 60 -13.96 -1.24 11.15
C GLY A 60 -13.04 -0.05 11.42
N ALA A 61 -11.87 -0.01 10.78
CA ALA A 61 -10.95 1.13 10.84
C ALA A 61 -11.37 2.32 9.95
N GLY A 62 -12.49 2.22 9.24
CA GLY A 62 -12.96 3.29 8.35
C GLY A 62 -12.24 3.34 7.00
N ILE A 63 -11.63 2.24 6.54
CA ILE A 63 -11.03 2.17 5.21
C ILE A 63 -12.12 1.97 4.16
N ASP A 64 -12.17 2.88 3.19
CA ASP A 64 -13.14 2.86 2.09
C ASP A 64 -12.58 2.26 0.80
N VAL A 65 -11.27 2.42 0.58
CA VAL A 65 -10.62 2.02 -0.66
C VAL A 65 -9.31 1.30 -0.37
N VAL A 66 -9.09 0.15 -1.02
CA VAL A 66 -7.80 -0.55 -0.96
C VAL A 66 -7.22 -0.72 -2.37
N SER A 67 -5.98 -0.30 -2.58
CA SER A 67 -5.24 -0.62 -3.80
C SER A 67 -4.85 -2.10 -3.79
N LEU A 68 -5.22 -2.84 -4.84
CA LEU A 68 -4.83 -4.25 -5.02
C LEU A 68 -3.69 -4.44 -6.02
N ALA A 69 -3.26 -3.38 -6.73
CA ALA A 69 -2.19 -3.49 -7.70
C ALA A 69 -0.82 -3.47 -7.02
N ASN A 70 -0.32 -4.63 -6.60
CA ASN A 70 0.99 -4.81 -6.01
C ASN A 70 1.58 -6.20 -6.33
N ASN A 71 2.79 -6.45 -5.87
CA ASN A 71 3.52 -7.69 -6.11
C ASN A 71 3.14 -8.84 -5.17
N HIS A 72 2.15 -8.64 -4.26
CA HIS A 72 1.75 -9.65 -3.26
C HIS A 72 0.30 -10.13 -3.37
N ILE A 73 -0.56 -9.44 -4.13
CA ILE A 73 -2.00 -9.79 -4.20
C ILE A 73 -2.28 -11.18 -4.79
N LEU A 74 -1.37 -11.72 -5.62
CA LEU A 74 -1.46 -13.07 -6.18
C LEU A 74 -0.50 -14.06 -5.51
N ASP A 75 -0.05 -13.82 -4.29
CA ASP A 75 0.83 -14.73 -3.55
C ASP A 75 0.24 -16.13 -3.34
N TYR A 76 -1.07 -16.22 -3.37
CA TYR A 76 -1.83 -17.49 -3.31
C TYR A 76 -2.63 -17.72 -4.61
N GLY A 77 -2.10 -17.24 -5.72
CA GLY A 77 -2.66 -17.44 -7.06
C GLY A 77 -3.99 -16.74 -7.30
N SER A 78 -4.65 -17.11 -8.40
CA SER A 78 -5.93 -16.53 -8.79
C SER A 78 -7.08 -16.83 -7.82
N ILE A 79 -7.00 -17.93 -7.06
CA ILE A 79 -7.98 -18.26 -6.04
C ILE A 79 -7.86 -17.31 -4.84
N GLY A 80 -6.63 -16.98 -4.42
CA GLY A 80 -6.39 -16.00 -3.35
C GLY A 80 -6.87 -14.61 -3.75
N LEU A 81 -6.62 -14.19 -5.00
CA LEU A 81 -7.16 -12.93 -5.52
C LEU A 81 -8.70 -12.93 -5.54
N ALA A 82 -9.32 -14.02 -5.99
CA ALA A 82 -10.79 -14.13 -6.04
C ALA A 82 -11.42 -14.05 -4.64
N ASP A 83 -10.81 -14.71 -3.64
CA ASP A 83 -11.24 -14.63 -2.25
C ASP A 83 -11.12 -13.22 -1.70
N THR A 84 -9.97 -12.56 -1.93
CA THR A 84 -9.73 -11.16 -1.53
C THR A 84 -10.79 -10.23 -2.11
N ILE A 85 -11.08 -10.37 -3.40
CA ILE A 85 -12.12 -9.61 -4.10
C ILE A 85 -13.48 -9.81 -3.43
N SER A 86 -13.86 -11.08 -3.16
CA SER A 86 -15.15 -11.42 -2.57
C SER A 86 -15.34 -10.80 -1.20
N VAL A 87 -14.38 -10.97 -0.29
CA VAL A 87 -14.51 -10.47 1.09
C VAL A 87 -14.48 -8.95 1.19
N LEU A 88 -13.76 -8.27 0.28
CA LEU A 88 -13.77 -6.80 0.20
C LEU A 88 -15.11 -6.27 -0.35
N ASP A 89 -15.68 -6.94 -1.36
CA ASP A 89 -17.00 -6.59 -1.90
C ASP A 89 -18.11 -6.80 -0.85
N GLU A 90 -18.02 -7.86 -0.02
CA GLU A 90 -18.96 -8.14 1.07
C GLU A 90 -19.00 -7.05 2.15
N VAL A 91 -17.86 -6.38 2.42
CA VAL A 91 -17.79 -5.29 3.38
C VAL A 91 -17.89 -3.90 2.72
N GLY A 92 -18.07 -3.83 1.40
CA GLY A 92 -18.29 -2.58 0.66
C GLY A 92 -17.04 -1.75 0.39
N ILE A 93 -15.84 -2.30 0.56
CA ILE A 93 -14.58 -1.60 0.29
C ILE A 93 -14.29 -1.60 -1.22
N LEU A 94 -14.04 -0.42 -1.80
CA LEU A 94 -13.63 -0.30 -3.20
C LEU A 94 -12.19 -0.84 -3.38
N ARG A 95 -11.96 -1.56 -4.49
CA ARG A 95 -10.71 -2.31 -4.70
C ARG A 95 -10.16 -2.16 -6.13
N PRO A 96 -9.64 -0.98 -6.52
CA PRO A 96 -9.02 -0.80 -7.83
C PRO A 96 -7.71 -1.59 -7.99
N GLY A 97 -7.35 -1.92 -9.22
CA GLY A 97 -6.00 -2.35 -9.59
C GLY A 97 -5.80 -3.84 -9.80
N ALA A 98 -6.79 -4.69 -9.48
CA ALA A 98 -6.77 -6.10 -9.80
C ALA A 98 -8.17 -6.61 -10.16
N GLY A 99 -8.24 -7.74 -10.86
CA GLY A 99 -9.51 -8.29 -11.27
C GLY A 99 -9.39 -9.64 -11.98
N SER A 100 -10.52 -10.19 -12.39
CA SER A 100 -10.64 -11.46 -13.12
C SER A 100 -10.07 -11.40 -14.54
N ASN A 101 -9.86 -10.20 -15.05
CA ASN A 101 -9.31 -9.92 -16.39
C ASN A 101 -8.86 -8.46 -16.51
N ASN A 102 -8.29 -8.08 -17.66
CA ASN A 102 -7.87 -6.71 -17.95
C ASN A 102 -8.99 -5.67 -17.77
N ALA A 103 -10.21 -5.97 -18.22
CA ALA A 103 -11.28 -5.01 -18.16
C ALA A 103 -11.59 -4.63 -16.71
N GLU A 104 -11.54 -5.59 -15.79
CA GLU A 104 -11.75 -5.35 -14.36
C GLU A 104 -10.52 -4.73 -13.69
N ALA A 105 -9.30 -5.25 -13.96
CA ALA A 105 -8.08 -4.79 -13.32
C ALA A 105 -7.77 -3.30 -13.59
N TYR A 106 -8.05 -2.81 -14.80
CA TYR A 106 -7.82 -1.41 -15.18
C TYR A 106 -9.06 -0.51 -15.01
N ALA A 107 -10.21 -1.07 -14.60
CA ALA A 107 -11.41 -0.28 -14.40
C ALA A 107 -11.28 0.68 -13.22
N PRO A 108 -11.54 1.99 -13.38
CA PRO A 108 -11.67 2.88 -12.25
C PRO A 108 -12.79 2.45 -11.31
N ARG A 109 -12.59 2.62 -10.01
CA ARG A 109 -13.67 2.56 -9.01
C ARG A 109 -14.10 3.98 -8.68
N VAL A 110 -15.37 4.23 -8.54
CA VAL A 110 -15.90 5.59 -8.35
C VAL A 110 -16.73 5.65 -7.09
N MET A 111 -16.50 6.68 -6.30
CA MET A 111 -17.32 7.07 -5.16
C MET A 111 -17.89 8.46 -5.40
N THR A 112 -19.11 8.70 -4.97
CA THR A 112 -19.71 10.03 -4.95
C THR A 112 -19.82 10.45 -3.50
N LEU A 113 -19.19 11.55 -3.13
CA LEU A 113 -19.21 12.10 -1.78
C LEU A 113 -20.57 12.78 -1.50
N ASP A 114 -20.86 13.06 -0.23
CA ASP A 114 -22.12 13.68 0.20
C ASP A 114 -22.34 15.09 -0.41
N ASN A 115 -21.26 15.79 -0.72
CA ASN A 115 -21.28 17.08 -1.41
C ASN A 115 -21.47 16.99 -2.95
N GLY A 116 -21.59 15.76 -3.48
CA GLY A 116 -21.77 15.48 -4.90
C GLY A 116 -20.48 15.35 -5.71
N VAL A 117 -19.30 15.57 -5.13
CA VAL A 117 -18.00 15.37 -5.79
C VAL A 117 -17.79 13.90 -6.12
N ARG A 118 -17.41 13.62 -7.36
CA ARG A 118 -17.14 12.27 -7.87
C ARG A 118 -15.64 12.01 -7.85
N VAL A 119 -15.22 11.05 -7.05
CA VAL A 119 -13.82 10.63 -6.93
C VAL A 119 -13.63 9.29 -7.62
N ALA A 120 -12.72 9.24 -8.59
CA ALA A 120 -12.33 8.02 -9.28
C ALA A 120 -10.98 7.50 -8.76
N PHE A 121 -10.90 6.23 -8.47
CA PHE A 121 -9.70 5.54 -8.00
C PHE A 121 -9.19 4.60 -9.09
N VAL A 122 -7.94 4.79 -9.50
CA VAL A 122 -7.21 3.91 -10.41
C VAL A 122 -6.00 3.38 -9.65
N SER A 123 -5.66 2.11 -9.84
CA SER A 123 -4.46 1.55 -9.25
C SER A 123 -3.69 0.71 -10.26
N ALA A 124 -2.35 0.77 -10.19
CA ALA A 124 -1.46 0.01 -11.06
C ALA A 124 -0.14 -0.31 -10.36
N THR A 125 0.58 -1.33 -10.83
CA THR A 125 1.90 -1.69 -10.29
C THR A 125 2.95 -1.75 -11.38
N ALA A 126 4.13 -1.15 -11.12
CA ALA A 126 5.34 -1.31 -11.92
C ALA A 126 6.21 -2.50 -11.42
N VAL A 127 5.84 -3.12 -10.29
CA VAL A 127 6.51 -4.29 -9.72
C VAL A 127 5.63 -5.52 -9.98
N VAL A 128 5.86 -6.18 -11.11
CA VAL A 128 4.99 -7.26 -11.61
C VAL A 128 5.76 -8.57 -11.67
N PRO A 129 5.57 -9.48 -10.71
CA PRO A 129 6.11 -10.83 -10.77
C PRO A 129 5.60 -11.60 -12.00
N GLY A 130 6.33 -12.63 -12.43
CA GLY A 130 5.94 -13.44 -13.57
C GLY A 130 4.51 -13.98 -13.42
N GLY A 131 3.66 -13.78 -14.43
CA GLY A 131 2.28 -14.27 -14.39
C GLY A 131 1.26 -13.42 -13.60
N PHE A 132 1.67 -12.35 -12.90
CA PHE A 132 0.76 -11.50 -12.11
C PHE A 132 -0.02 -10.49 -12.95
N ALA A 133 0.52 -10.05 -14.11
CA ALA A 133 -0.21 -9.16 -15.01
C ALA A 133 -1.53 -9.81 -15.47
N SER A 134 -2.62 -9.05 -15.42
CA SER A 134 -3.90 -9.49 -15.98
C SER A 134 -3.83 -9.62 -17.50
N THR A 135 -4.69 -10.44 -18.08
CA THR A 135 -4.91 -10.52 -19.53
C THR A 135 -6.41 -10.41 -19.84
N ALA A 136 -6.80 -10.55 -21.10
CA ALA A 136 -8.23 -10.56 -21.45
C ALA A 136 -8.97 -11.74 -20.77
N GLU A 137 -8.27 -12.84 -20.47
CA GLU A 137 -8.86 -14.11 -20.01
C GLU A 137 -8.27 -14.60 -18.66
N ARG A 138 -7.27 -13.89 -18.11
CA ARG A 138 -6.59 -14.30 -16.89
C ARG A 138 -6.68 -13.23 -15.82
N PRO A 139 -7.02 -13.63 -14.57
CA PRO A 139 -6.96 -12.75 -13.41
C PRO A 139 -5.57 -12.19 -13.18
N GLY A 140 -5.50 -10.99 -12.62
CA GLY A 140 -4.23 -10.35 -12.31
C GLY A 140 -4.36 -8.87 -11.99
N VAL A 141 -3.20 -8.20 -11.95
CA VAL A 141 -3.07 -6.78 -11.64
C VAL A 141 -3.03 -5.91 -12.89
N ALA A 142 -3.34 -4.63 -12.73
CA ALA A 142 -3.06 -3.60 -13.71
C ALA A 142 -1.56 -3.31 -13.76
N ASP A 143 -0.94 -3.60 -14.90
CA ASP A 143 0.49 -3.55 -15.14
C ASP A 143 0.91 -2.16 -15.62
N ALA A 144 1.69 -1.45 -14.81
CA ALA A 144 2.33 -0.17 -15.14
C ALA A 144 3.81 -0.34 -15.54
N LYS A 145 4.31 -1.57 -15.68
CA LYS A 145 5.67 -1.84 -16.17
C LYS A 145 5.72 -1.99 -17.68
N TRP A 146 4.82 -2.82 -18.22
CA TRP A 146 4.83 -3.20 -19.64
C TRP A 146 3.60 -2.66 -20.40
N ALA A 147 2.58 -2.19 -19.68
CA ALA A 147 1.32 -1.75 -20.23
C ALA A 147 0.94 -0.31 -19.80
N ILE A 148 1.92 0.59 -19.59
CA ILE A 148 1.73 2.01 -19.24
C ILE A 148 0.63 2.68 -20.09
N PRO A 149 0.58 2.53 -21.44
CA PRO A 149 -0.46 3.17 -22.22
C PRO A 149 -1.90 2.78 -21.82
N ARG A 150 -2.08 1.57 -21.28
CA ARG A 150 -3.40 1.12 -20.79
C ARG A 150 -3.75 1.78 -19.46
N VAL A 151 -2.78 1.95 -18.57
CA VAL A 151 -2.96 2.69 -17.31
C VAL A 151 -3.34 4.14 -17.61
N LEU A 152 -2.57 4.81 -18.49
CA LEU A 152 -2.86 6.19 -18.89
C LEU A 152 -4.25 6.34 -19.57
N ALA A 153 -4.67 5.35 -20.36
CA ALA A 153 -6.01 5.33 -20.93
C ALA A 153 -7.11 5.22 -19.85
N ALA A 154 -6.88 4.40 -18.81
CA ALA A 154 -7.80 4.29 -17.67
C ALA A 154 -7.89 5.59 -16.88
N VAL A 155 -6.75 6.27 -16.63
CA VAL A 155 -6.71 7.58 -15.96
C VAL A 155 -7.44 8.65 -16.79
N ARG A 156 -7.20 8.74 -18.11
CA ARG A 156 -7.94 9.68 -19.00
C ARG A 156 -9.44 9.40 -19.00
N ALA A 157 -9.84 8.14 -19.04
CA ALA A 157 -11.25 7.77 -18.97
C ALA A 157 -11.88 8.14 -17.63
N ALA A 158 -11.15 7.98 -16.52
CA ALA A 158 -11.56 8.42 -15.20
C ALA A 158 -11.74 9.94 -15.15
N ALA A 159 -10.75 10.70 -15.64
CA ALA A 159 -10.77 12.17 -15.64
C ALA A 159 -11.90 12.76 -16.52
N ALA A 160 -12.27 12.09 -17.60
CA ALA A 160 -13.34 12.55 -18.47
C ALA A 160 -14.74 12.50 -17.83
N GLY A 161 -14.93 11.72 -16.76
CA GLY A 161 -16.24 11.48 -16.15
C GLY A 161 -16.33 11.75 -14.65
N ASN A 162 -15.26 12.23 -14.01
CA ASN A 162 -15.23 12.46 -12.57
C ASN A 162 -14.46 13.74 -12.23
N ASP A 163 -14.67 14.24 -11.02
CA ASP A 163 -14.13 15.53 -10.59
C ASP A 163 -12.69 15.42 -10.07
N VAL A 164 -12.40 14.30 -9.39
CA VAL A 164 -11.09 14.01 -8.81
C VAL A 164 -10.64 12.63 -9.28
N VAL A 165 -9.36 12.48 -9.63
CA VAL A 165 -8.76 11.18 -9.96
C VAL A 165 -7.59 10.91 -9.01
N VAL A 166 -7.74 9.89 -8.19
CA VAL A 166 -6.70 9.36 -7.30
C VAL A 166 -6.07 8.14 -7.97
N VAL A 167 -4.75 8.17 -8.13
CA VAL A 167 -3.98 7.06 -8.71
C VAL A 167 -3.05 6.47 -7.66
N SER A 168 -3.27 5.21 -7.29
CA SER A 168 -2.35 4.48 -6.43
C SER A 168 -1.36 3.68 -7.27
N VAL A 169 -0.06 3.87 -7.06
CA VAL A 169 0.99 3.21 -7.84
C VAL A 169 1.96 2.48 -6.94
N HIS A 170 2.17 1.20 -7.20
CA HIS A 170 3.15 0.37 -6.54
C HIS A 170 4.42 0.31 -7.41
N TRP A 171 5.50 1.01 -7.00
CA TRP A 171 6.65 1.33 -7.85
C TRP A 171 7.94 1.58 -7.05
N GLY A 172 9.04 1.90 -7.75
CA GLY A 172 10.30 2.29 -7.14
C GLY A 172 11.16 1.11 -6.74
N ILE A 173 12.08 1.35 -5.84
CA ILE A 173 13.07 0.39 -5.33
C ILE A 173 12.96 0.35 -3.80
N GLU A 174 12.98 -0.85 -3.23
CA GLU A 174 12.91 -1.03 -1.77
C GLU A 174 14.06 -0.29 -1.07
N ARG A 175 13.70 0.39 0.05
CA ARG A 175 14.58 1.16 0.93
C ARG A 175 15.24 2.41 0.32
N GLU A 176 14.92 2.74 -0.92
CA GLU A 176 15.33 4.01 -1.54
C GLU A 176 14.45 5.16 -1.01
N THR A 177 15.05 6.14 -0.34
CA THR A 177 14.31 7.28 0.23
C THR A 177 14.06 8.41 -0.77
N CYS A 178 14.74 8.39 -1.92
CA CYS A 178 14.50 9.32 -3.02
C CYS A 178 13.80 8.63 -4.18
N PRO A 179 12.81 9.27 -4.81
CA PRO A 179 12.19 8.72 -6.00
C PRO A 179 13.17 8.68 -7.18
N ASN A 180 13.19 7.55 -7.89
CA ASN A 180 14.02 7.37 -9.07
C ASN A 180 13.41 8.03 -10.34
N GLU A 181 14.15 7.99 -11.45
CA GLU A 181 13.72 8.60 -12.72
C GLU A 181 12.43 7.98 -13.28
N ASP A 182 12.26 6.64 -13.13
CA ASP A 182 11.07 5.96 -13.63
C ASP A 182 9.82 6.37 -12.85
N GLN A 183 9.93 6.55 -11.52
CA GLN A 183 8.84 7.07 -10.70
C GLN A 183 8.47 8.50 -11.12
N ARG A 184 9.45 9.40 -11.29
CA ARG A 184 9.23 10.79 -11.71
C ARG A 184 8.59 10.87 -13.10
N LYS A 185 9.07 10.07 -14.04
CA LYS A 185 8.53 10.00 -15.40
C LYS A 185 7.08 9.52 -15.41
N LEU A 186 6.80 8.41 -14.73
CA LEU A 186 5.44 7.87 -14.68
C LEU A 186 4.49 8.83 -13.97
N ALA A 187 4.94 9.50 -12.88
CA ALA A 187 4.14 10.52 -12.21
C ALA A 187 3.73 11.65 -13.16
N ALA A 188 4.68 12.19 -13.94
CA ALA A 188 4.40 13.24 -14.91
C ALA A 188 3.40 12.78 -15.98
N GLU A 189 3.54 11.57 -16.52
CA GLU A 189 2.61 10.98 -17.50
C GLU A 189 1.19 10.78 -16.92
N LEU A 190 1.09 10.38 -15.64
CA LEU A 190 -0.19 10.23 -14.94
C LEU A 190 -0.90 11.56 -14.70
N ILE A 191 -0.14 12.61 -14.32
CA ILE A 191 -0.69 13.97 -14.17
C ILE A 191 -1.17 14.51 -15.53
N GLU A 192 -0.38 14.33 -16.59
CA GLU A 192 -0.80 14.71 -17.96
C GLU A 192 -2.06 13.95 -18.39
N ALA A 193 -2.24 12.72 -17.92
CA ALA A 193 -3.45 11.93 -18.16
C ALA A 193 -4.65 12.38 -17.32
N GLY A 194 -4.48 13.25 -16.32
CA GLY A 194 -5.54 13.83 -15.49
C GLY A 194 -5.59 13.35 -14.05
N ALA A 195 -4.51 12.77 -13.51
CA ALA A 195 -4.42 12.44 -12.09
C ALA A 195 -4.36 13.71 -11.24
N SER A 196 -5.23 13.81 -10.22
CA SER A 196 -5.22 14.89 -9.23
C SER A 196 -4.30 14.56 -8.04
N LEU A 197 -4.26 13.29 -7.65
CA LEU A 197 -3.48 12.78 -6.54
C LEU A 197 -2.81 11.46 -6.93
N ILE A 198 -1.51 11.34 -6.66
CA ILE A 198 -0.75 10.10 -6.84
C ILE A 198 -0.24 9.62 -5.49
N LEU A 199 -0.56 8.38 -5.13
CA LEU A 199 -0.16 7.70 -3.90
C LEU A 199 0.76 6.53 -4.25
N GLY A 200 2.04 6.65 -3.89
CA GLY A 200 3.08 5.67 -4.17
C GLY A 200 3.30 4.69 -3.02
N HIS A 201 3.65 3.46 -3.38
CA HIS A 201 3.92 2.33 -2.47
C HIS A 201 5.05 1.47 -3.01
N HIS A 202 5.54 0.50 -2.28
CA HIS A 202 6.60 -0.46 -2.55
C HIS A 202 7.97 -0.13 -1.94
N PRO A 203 8.49 1.10 -1.89
CA PRO A 203 9.81 1.32 -1.30
C PRO A 203 9.92 0.89 0.17
N HIS A 204 8.81 0.68 0.88
CA HIS A 204 8.75 0.34 2.32
C HIS A 204 9.44 1.37 3.22
N VAL A 205 9.72 2.55 2.70
CA VAL A 205 10.21 3.74 3.37
C VAL A 205 9.45 4.96 2.85
N LEU A 206 9.44 6.04 3.61
CA LEU A 206 8.91 7.30 3.14
C LEU A 206 9.76 7.86 2.00
N GLN A 207 9.10 8.46 1.02
CA GLN A 207 9.70 9.29 -0.01
C GLN A 207 9.02 10.66 -0.03
N PRO A 208 9.60 11.68 -0.68
CA PRO A 208 9.05 13.03 -0.74
C PRO A 208 7.59 13.12 -1.18
N ILE A 209 6.93 14.18 -0.72
CA ILE A 209 5.65 14.65 -1.26
C ILE A 209 5.94 15.92 -2.07
N GLU A 210 5.56 15.89 -3.34
CA GLU A 210 5.74 17.01 -4.25
C GLU A 210 4.39 17.52 -4.76
N THR A 211 4.30 18.82 -5.00
CA THR A 211 3.18 19.44 -5.70
C THR A 211 3.61 19.80 -7.12
N PHE A 212 2.80 19.42 -8.10
CA PHE A 212 3.03 19.76 -9.49
C PHE A 212 1.73 20.33 -10.08
N ASP A 213 1.76 21.63 -10.40
CA ASP A 213 0.56 22.40 -10.77
C ASP A 213 -0.52 22.31 -9.68
N ARG A 214 -1.62 21.62 -9.95
CA ARG A 214 -2.73 21.39 -9.00
C ARG A 214 -2.79 19.97 -8.46
N SER A 215 -1.78 19.17 -8.74
CA SER A 215 -1.70 17.78 -8.32
C SER A 215 -0.72 17.60 -7.17
N VAL A 216 -0.95 16.56 -6.36
CA VAL A 216 -0.05 16.14 -5.28
C VAL A 216 0.48 14.74 -5.61
N ILE A 217 1.78 14.55 -5.40
CA ILE A 217 2.47 13.28 -5.58
C ILE A 217 3.10 12.90 -4.26
N ALA A 218 2.63 11.84 -3.61
CA ALA A 218 3.34 11.17 -2.54
C ALA A 218 4.08 9.97 -3.14
N TYR A 219 5.40 10.05 -3.30
CA TYR A 219 6.15 9.00 -3.99
C TYR A 219 6.20 7.68 -3.22
N SER A 220 6.21 7.72 -1.90
CA SER A 220 6.00 6.55 -1.04
C SER A 220 5.55 6.98 0.36
N LEU A 221 4.53 6.28 0.88
CA LEU A 221 3.99 6.50 2.22
C LEU A 221 4.56 5.52 3.27
N GLY A 222 5.54 4.69 2.90
CA GLY A 222 6.15 3.71 3.79
C GLY A 222 5.22 2.58 4.20
N ASN A 223 5.60 1.87 5.27
CA ASN A 223 4.78 0.82 5.87
C ASN A 223 3.80 1.42 6.88
N PHE A 224 2.56 0.94 6.94
CA PHE A 224 1.54 1.48 7.84
C PHE A 224 1.05 0.47 8.89
N ALA A 225 0.75 -0.75 8.45
CA ALA A 225 0.44 -1.87 9.31
C ALA A 225 1.32 -3.04 8.85
N TRP A 226 2.37 -3.36 9.62
CA TRP A 226 3.42 -4.29 9.21
C TRP A 226 4.03 -4.97 10.42
N HIS A 227 4.99 -5.88 10.21
CA HIS A 227 5.83 -6.33 11.32
C HIS A 227 6.48 -5.14 12.02
N PRO A 228 6.82 -5.25 13.32
CA PRO A 228 7.64 -4.26 13.98
C PRO A 228 8.89 -3.95 13.15
N ARG A 229 9.12 -2.68 12.88
CA ARG A 229 10.27 -2.18 12.12
C ARG A 229 10.94 -1.06 12.86
N TYR A 230 12.24 -0.94 12.66
CA TYR A 230 13.07 0.10 13.25
C TYR A 230 13.75 0.90 12.14
N GLY A 231 14.30 2.05 12.50
CA GLY A 231 14.92 2.95 11.52
C GLY A 231 13.92 3.46 10.47
N ILE A 232 14.41 3.69 9.27
CA ILE A 232 13.63 4.29 8.18
C ILE A 232 12.45 3.45 7.70
N THR A 233 12.53 2.11 7.84
CA THR A 233 11.42 1.22 7.43
C THR A 233 10.26 1.18 8.44
N GLY A 234 10.48 1.74 9.62
CA GLY A 234 9.44 1.93 10.64
C GLY A 234 8.91 3.36 10.70
N ASP A 235 9.41 4.27 9.87
CA ASP A 235 8.90 5.63 9.72
C ASP A 235 7.74 5.64 8.73
N THR A 236 6.63 6.28 9.10
CA THR A 236 5.38 6.26 8.35
C THR A 236 4.54 7.50 8.67
N GLY A 237 3.33 7.55 8.16
CA GLY A 237 2.38 8.61 8.54
C GLY A 237 1.05 8.51 7.82
N VAL A 238 0.17 9.43 8.18
CA VAL A 238 -1.10 9.67 7.51
C VAL A 238 -0.97 10.92 6.66
N LEU A 239 -1.25 10.80 5.37
CA LEU A 239 -1.35 11.93 4.46
C LEU A 239 -2.80 12.37 4.37
N GLU A 240 -3.11 13.53 4.90
CA GLU A 240 -4.39 14.20 4.80
C GLU A 240 -4.39 15.12 3.59
N ILE A 241 -5.35 14.96 2.68
CA ILE A 241 -5.56 15.84 1.52
C ILE A 241 -6.85 16.60 1.72
N MET A 242 -6.78 17.92 1.65
CA MET A 242 -7.93 18.81 1.73
C MET A 242 -8.37 19.24 0.35
N PHE A 243 -9.66 19.12 0.07
CA PHE A 243 -10.27 19.52 -1.20
C PHE A 243 -11.24 20.66 -1.02
N ASP A 244 -11.24 21.62 -1.96
CA ASP A 244 -12.34 22.58 -2.19
C ASP A 244 -13.03 22.21 -3.52
N GLY A 245 -14.15 21.52 -3.41
CA GLY A 245 -14.79 20.90 -4.57
C GLY A 245 -13.83 19.91 -5.27
N PRO A 246 -13.54 20.08 -6.57
CA PRO A 246 -12.64 19.18 -7.31
C PRO A 246 -11.14 19.52 -7.15
N TYR A 247 -10.79 20.56 -6.43
CA TYR A 247 -9.42 21.08 -6.34
C TYR A 247 -8.78 20.72 -5.03
N ILE A 248 -7.52 20.30 -5.07
CA ILE A 248 -6.70 20.15 -3.87
C ILE A 248 -6.38 21.56 -3.35
N GLU A 249 -6.84 21.88 -2.14
CA GLU A 249 -6.52 23.11 -1.41
C GLU A 249 -5.15 23.01 -0.74
N GLY A 250 -4.81 21.81 -0.24
CA GLY A 250 -3.55 21.55 0.42
C GLY A 250 -3.47 20.14 0.95
N TYR A 251 -2.36 19.86 1.63
CA TYR A 251 -2.18 18.60 2.34
C TYR A 251 -1.49 18.84 3.69
N ARG A 252 -1.65 17.88 4.60
CA ARG A 252 -0.86 17.73 5.83
C ARG A 252 -0.33 16.32 5.90
N PHE A 253 0.90 16.18 6.35
CA PHE A 253 1.46 14.88 6.68
C PHE A 253 1.56 14.77 8.21
N HIS A 254 0.96 13.72 8.76
CA HIS A 254 0.97 13.42 10.18
C HIS A 254 2.00 12.32 10.44
N PRO A 255 3.19 12.64 10.99
CA PRO A 255 4.24 11.66 11.24
C PRO A 255 3.83 10.58 12.24
N HIS A 256 4.08 9.34 11.88
CA HIS A 256 3.86 8.15 12.71
C HIS A 256 5.08 7.26 12.68
N VAL A 257 5.13 6.34 13.61
CA VAL A 257 6.15 5.27 13.63
C VAL A 257 5.47 3.94 13.88
N LEU A 258 5.98 2.87 13.27
CA LEU A 258 5.53 1.53 13.61
C LEU A 258 6.01 1.19 15.03
N ASP A 259 5.08 0.76 15.85
CA ASP A 259 5.36 0.31 17.21
C ASP A 259 5.77 -1.18 17.25
N TYR A 260 6.03 -1.69 18.44
CA TYR A 260 6.43 -3.09 18.66
C TYR A 260 5.31 -4.11 18.31
N GLN A 261 4.09 -3.64 18.14
CA GLN A 261 2.94 -4.44 17.70
C GLN A 261 2.75 -4.34 16.18
N GLY A 262 3.48 -3.42 15.52
CA GLY A 262 3.45 -3.18 14.08
C GLY A 262 2.30 -2.29 13.62
N GLY A 263 1.61 -1.63 14.53
CA GLY A 263 0.63 -0.57 14.23
C GLY A 263 1.28 0.81 14.18
N ALA A 264 0.71 1.72 13.40
CA ALA A 264 1.18 3.09 13.33
C ALA A 264 0.82 3.85 14.60
N THR A 265 1.79 4.56 15.17
CA THR A 265 1.64 5.38 16.39
C THR A 265 2.08 6.80 16.09
N PRO A 266 1.26 7.83 16.37
CA PRO A 266 1.58 9.23 16.08
C PRO A 266 2.77 9.70 16.91
N ILE A 267 3.61 10.55 16.32
CA ILE A 267 4.71 11.26 16.98
C ILE A 267 4.69 12.74 16.63
N SER A 268 5.15 13.60 17.54
CA SER A 268 5.12 15.06 17.36
C SER A 268 6.46 15.77 17.58
N SER A 269 7.52 15.02 17.91
CA SER A 269 8.88 15.56 18.10
C SER A 269 9.92 14.46 18.21
N GLY A 270 11.21 14.85 18.15
CA GLY A 270 12.37 13.97 18.32
C GLY A 270 13.00 13.58 16.97
N GLU A 271 14.14 12.89 17.02
CA GLU A 271 14.96 12.58 15.84
C GLU A 271 14.18 11.86 14.72
N ARG A 272 13.27 10.94 15.06
CA ARG A 272 12.45 10.27 14.05
C ARG A 272 11.43 11.20 13.41
N TYR A 273 10.82 12.09 14.21
CA TYR A 273 9.93 13.13 13.69
C TYR A 273 10.66 14.04 12.70
N ASP A 274 11.83 14.57 13.09
CA ASP A 274 12.63 15.46 12.28
C ASP A 274 13.05 14.78 10.97
N ARG A 275 13.51 13.51 11.03
CA ARG A 275 13.86 12.71 9.84
C ARG A 275 12.66 12.51 8.92
N ILE A 276 11.47 12.20 9.44
CA ILE A 276 10.26 12.04 8.65
C ILE A 276 9.92 13.34 7.93
N VAL A 277 9.94 14.46 8.64
CA VAL A 277 9.68 15.79 8.05
C VAL A 277 10.70 16.11 6.97
N ASP A 278 12.00 15.84 7.21
CA ASP A 278 13.05 16.06 6.23
C ASP A 278 12.81 15.31 4.93
N VAL A 279 12.47 14.01 5.02
CA VAL A 279 12.18 13.19 3.84
C VAL A 279 10.94 13.69 3.10
N ILE A 280 9.85 13.95 3.81
CA ILE A 280 8.59 14.44 3.22
C ILE A 280 8.78 15.77 2.49
N GLU A 281 9.61 16.67 3.02
CA GLU A 281 9.96 17.97 2.42
C GLU A 281 11.03 17.89 1.30
N GLY A 282 11.44 16.70 0.88
CA GLY A 282 12.35 16.49 -0.23
C GLY A 282 13.83 16.46 0.15
N ARG A 283 14.18 16.46 1.44
CA ARG A 283 15.55 16.27 1.93
C ARG A 283 15.83 14.75 2.06
N CYS A 284 15.70 14.04 0.96
CA CYS A 284 16.02 12.62 0.90
C CYS A 284 17.50 12.43 0.55
N GLU A 285 18.14 11.42 1.11
CA GLU A 285 19.48 10.98 0.76
C GLU A 285 19.39 9.72 -0.09
N GLN A 286 20.06 9.69 -1.25
CA GLN A 286 20.27 8.45 -1.98
C GLN A 286 21.29 7.64 -1.19
N HIS A 287 20.83 6.56 -0.54
CA HIS A 287 21.74 5.57 0.00
C HIS A 287 22.09 4.59 -1.13
N ASP A 288 23.40 4.38 -1.35
CA ASP A 288 23.81 3.20 -2.09
C ASP A 288 23.23 1.98 -1.35
N PRO A 289 22.52 1.07 -2.04
CA PRO A 289 21.92 -0.07 -1.38
C PRO A 289 23.03 -0.85 -0.67
N GLU A 290 23.00 -0.87 0.66
CA GLU A 290 23.87 -1.80 1.39
C GLU A 290 23.56 -3.20 0.88
N PRO A 291 24.60 -3.97 0.49
CA PRO A 291 24.39 -5.36 0.11
C PRO A 291 23.66 -6.06 1.27
N PRO A 292 22.69 -6.94 1.00
CA PRO A 292 21.92 -7.61 2.06
C PRO A 292 22.90 -8.22 3.05
N THR A 293 22.95 -7.67 4.25
CA THR A 293 23.72 -8.26 5.35
C THR A 293 23.04 -9.58 5.71
N THR A 294 23.67 -10.67 5.33
CA THR A 294 23.31 -12.06 5.64
C THR A 294 23.48 -12.37 7.15
N THR A 295 23.02 -11.51 8.04
CA THR A 295 23.13 -11.69 9.50
C THR A 295 22.02 -10.94 10.26
N GLU A 296 20.76 -11.16 9.88
CA GLU A 296 19.68 -11.14 10.85
C GLU A 296 19.02 -12.52 10.87
N ALA A 297 19.86 -13.54 11.07
CA ALA A 297 19.41 -14.84 11.52
C ALA A 297 18.74 -14.64 12.88
N LEU A 298 17.48 -14.96 12.94
CA LEU A 298 16.72 -15.21 14.14
C LEU A 298 17.60 -15.98 15.14
N GLY A 299 17.81 -15.43 16.34
CA GLY A 299 18.47 -16.14 17.42
C GLY A 299 17.70 -17.42 17.70
N ASP A 300 18.21 -18.53 17.21
CA ASP A 300 17.81 -19.86 17.62
C ASP A 300 18.13 -20.01 19.11
N GLY A 301 17.07 -19.92 19.92
CA GLY A 301 17.11 -20.44 21.28
C GLY A 301 17.30 -21.95 21.22
N ALA A 302 18.57 -22.37 21.20
CA ALA A 302 18.92 -23.78 21.39
C ALA A 302 18.40 -24.22 22.76
N ILE A 303 17.35 -25.02 22.76
CA ILE A 303 16.94 -25.81 23.93
C ILE A 303 17.95 -26.94 24.04
N ASP A 304 18.89 -26.78 24.97
CA ASP A 304 19.81 -27.83 25.38
C ASP A 304 19.01 -28.98 26.02
N SER A 305 18.78 -30.05 25.28
CA SER A 305 18.27 -31.30 25.78
C SER A 305 19.42 -32.32 25.91
N THR A 306 20.15 -32.22 26.99
CA THR A 306 21.04 -33.32 27.42
C THR A 306 20.22 -34.43 28.10
N PRO A 307 20.25 -35.69 27.64
CA PRO A 307 19.66 -36.78 28.39
C PRO A 307 20.60 -37.17 29.55
N SER A 308 20.11 -37.03 30.78
CA SER A 308 20.75 -37.58 31.99
C SER A 308 20.65 -39.10 31.94
N THR A 309 21.80 -39.75 31.70
CA THR A 309 21.99 -41.18 32.00
C THR A 309 22.35 -41.32 33.46
N THR A 310 21.46 -41.83 34.27
CA THR A 310 21.82 -42.46 35.58
C THR A 310 21.71 -43.95 35.41
N ALA A 311 22.87 -44.61 35.48
CA ALA A 311 22.98 -46.04 35.77
C ALA A 311 22.82 -46.25 37.27
N GLY A 312 22.10 -47.29 37.60
CA GLY A 312 21.90 -47.83 38.95
C GLY A 312 20.90 -48.98 38.94
#